data_eb0d3ab659b5689d2e0513b9ae3f0ebc
#
_entry.id   eb0d3ab659b5689d2e0513b9ae3f0ebc
#
_cell.length_a   1.000
_cell.length_b   1.000
_cell.length_c   1.000
_cell.angle_alpha   90.00
_cell.angle_beta   90.00
_cell.angle_gamma   90.00
#
_symmetry.space_group_name_H-M   'P 1'
#
loop_
_entity.id
_entity.type
_entity.pdbx_description
1 polymer ?
#
loop_
_entity_poly.entity_id
_entity_poly.type
_entity_poly.pdbx_seq_one_letter_code
_entity_poly.pdbx_strand_id
1 'polypeptide(L)'
;MIRVFCKNTGTFKEFQEGTMLLEMIDEFDFEKPYPIIAALVNNVPQGLKFRVFNNRDIEFIDYCSYFGRNVYCRSLCFLLYKATLDIFPDCKVMMRRPISKGFYCSVEKGDGTELSDKDIDLIKQRMSEIVAEAIPFHRHEVPIGEAIEVFRKLGHMDKVKLLETCGEVYISYYTLGGTADYYYDVLVPDAGYLKVWDLTPYRGGAFLRVPNRHHPEDLAPFFEQPKTFEVFAESIRWNKIMGLDNVGDVNRACLDGKATDLIQIAEALQEKKIVQIAEEIDRRYRSGNNARIVLITGPTSSGKSTFCKRLSVQLMACGLHPISFSTDDYFVNRVDTPKLPDGSYDFDNFDTVDHDALQKDVMKLISGKTVEVPEYNFVTGIREYNGKKLKLEEGSILLIEGLHALNPKLLDNIPDAGKFKIFINTITSISLDDHNCIPTSDNRLLRRIVRDFNKGAFSAQETISNWPNVRRAEVKWIYPYQEDADVLFNSAYLVEFAVLRSHAERILATVPKNCPEYSEAHKLIKFLHYFIPVSDKQIPPTSLMRYFIG
;
A
#
# COMPACT_ATOMS: atom_id res chain seq x y z
N MET A 1 -37.23 7.45 20.30
CA MET A 1 -36.97 6.21 19.54
C MET A 1 -36.36 6.58 18.21
N ILE A 2 -35.34 5.84 17.78
CA ILE A 2 -34.68 5.97 16.47
C ILE A 2 -34.91 4.68 15.66
N ARG A 3 -35.00 4.80 14.35
CA ARG A 3 -35.16 3.67 13.44
C ARG A 3 -33.84 3.39 12.73
N VAL A 4 -33.34 2.17 12.89
CA VAL A 4 -32.06 1.73 12.34
C VAL A 4 -32.28 0.67 11.28
N PHE A 5 -31.69 0.87 10.10
CA PHE A 5 -31.63 -0.12 9.03
C PHE A 5 -30.33 -0.91 9.15
N CYS A 6 -30.42 -2.23 9.29
CA CYS A 6 -29.26 -3.11 9.29
C CYS A 6 -29.04 -3.69 7.89
N LYS A 7 -27.93 -3.34 7.24
CA LYS A 7 -27.60 -3.83 5.90
C LYS A 7 -27.30 -5.35 5.88
N ASN A 8 -26.79 -5.92 6.99
CA ASN A 8 -26.50 -7.35 7.08
C ASN A 8 -27.79 -8.21 7.00
N THR A 9 -28.91 -7.69 7.47
CA THR A 9 -30.22 -8.40 7.47
C THR A 9 -31.21 -7.86 6.43
N GLY A 10 -31.00 -6.63 5.93
CA GLY A 10 -31.98 -5.93 5.11
C GLY A 10 -33.25 -5.47 5.88
N THR A 11 -33.20 -5.39 7.21
CA THR A 11 -34.35 -5.11 8.07
C THR A 11 -34.17 -3.85 8.91
N PHE A 12 -35.30 -3.30 9.39
CA PHE A 12 -35.34 -2.18 10.32
C PHE A 12 -35.66 -2.65 11.73
N LYS A 13 -35.03 -2.02 12.74
CA LYS A 13 -35.43 -2.10 14.14
C LYS A 13 -35.46 -0.73 14.79
N GLU A 14 -36.22 -0.60 15.87
CA GLU A 14 -36.33 0.61 16.67
C GLU A 14 -35.51 0.48 17.95
N PHE A 15 -34.77 1.53 18.31
CA PHE A 15 -33.93 1.62 19.49
C PHE A 15 -34.18 2.93 20.24
N GLN A 16 -33.76 2.97 21.49
CA GLN A 16 -33.69 4.24 22.22
C GLN A 16 -32.55 5.10 21.65
N GLU A 17 -32.74 6.42 21.70
CA GLU A 17 -31.67 7.36 21.36
C GLU A 17 -30.48 7.18 22.30
N GLY A 18 -29.25 7.17 21.74
CA GLY A 18 -28.03 6.95 22.51
C GLY A 18 -27.67 5.47 22.76
N THR A 19 -28.41 4.50 22.20
CA THR A 19 -28.01 3.08 22.21
C THR A 19 -26.69 2.90 21.47
N MET A 20 -25.77 2.12 22.06
CA MET A 20 -24.46 1.81 21.43
C MET A 20 -24.61 0.75 20.35
N LEU A 21 -23.74 0.83 19.32
CA LEU A 21 -23.68 -0.20 18.28
C LEU A 21 -23.46 -1.61 18.85
N LEU A 22 -22.66 -1.73 19.90
CA LEU A 22 -22.39 -3.01 20.58
C LEU A 22 -23.68 -3.65 21.12
N GLU A 23 -24.60 -2.83 21.68
CA GLU A 23 -25.88 -3.29 22.24
C GLU A 23 -26.87 -3.69 21.13
N MET A 24 -26.67 -3.19 19.92
CA MET A 24 -27.55 -3.48 18.76
C MET A 24 -27.20 -4.80 18.06
N ILE A 25 -25.98 -5.34 18.23
CA ILE A 25 -25.49 -6.51 17.48
C ILE A 25 -26.39 -7.74 17.67
N ASP A 26 -26.79 -8.01 18.91
CA ASP A 26 -27.57 -9.20 19.25
C ASP A 26 -29.07 -9.05 18.99
N GLU A 27 -29.49 -7.83 18.71
CA GLU A 27 -30.87 -7.54 18.32
C GLU A 27 -31.15 -7.91 16.84
N PHE A 28 -30.11 -8.00 16.00
CA PHE A 28 -30.25 -8.38 14.60
C PHE A 28 -29.84 -9.84 14.38
N ASP A 29 -30.69 -10.57 13.66
CA ASP A 29 -30.49 -12.00 13.38
C ASP A 29 -29.77 -12.15 12.01
N PHE A 30 -28.43 -12.28 12.06
CA PHE A 30 -27.56 -12.58 10.91
C PHE A 30 -26.42 -13.50 11.34
N GLU A 31 -25.86 -14.23 10.38
CA GLU A 31 -24.69 -15.08 10.62
C GLU A 31 -23.49 -14.24 11.09
N LYS A 32 -22.92 -14.62 12.21
CA LYS A 32 -21.73 -14.00 12.82
C LYS A 32 -20.63 -15.07 12.93
N PRO A 33 -20.05 -15.50 11.81
CA PRO A 33 -19.02 -16.54 11.83
C PRO A 33 -17.78 -16.11 12.64
N TYR A 34 -17.56 -14.81 12.72
CA TYR A 34 -16.49 -14.19 13.48
C TYR A 34 -17.02 -13.02 14.32
N PRO A 35 -16.31 -12.66 15.42
CA PRO A 35 -16.70 -11.52 16.25
C PRO A 35 -16.84 -10.23 15.42
N ILE A 36 -17.92 -9.51 15.66
CA ILE A 36 -18.10 -8.16 15.10
C ILE A 36 -17.18 -7.21 15.85
N ILE A 37 -16.37 -6.44 15.15
CA ILE A 37 -15.32 -5.59 15.72
C ILE A 37 -15.50 -4.10 15.42
N ALA A 38 -16.34 -3.75 14.45
CA ALA A 38 -16.67 -2.38 14.08
C ALA A 38 -18.00 -2.34 13.33
N ALA A 39 -18.43 -1.13 12.93
CA ALA A 39 -19.56 -0.96 12.01
C ALA A 39 -19.33 0.22 11.07
N LEU A 40 -20.00 0.19 9.90
CA LEU A 40 -20.18 1.36 9.05
C LEU A 40 -21.55 1.97 9.38
N VAL A 41 -21.57 3.24 9.78
CA VAL A 41 -22.78 4.01 10.04
C VAL A 41 -22.93 5.01 8.90
N ASN A 42 -23.95 4.85 8.05
CA ASN A 42 -24.08 5.59 6.79
C ASN A 42 -22.78 5.56 5.96
N ASN A 43 -22.15 4.40 5.82
CA ASN A 43 -20.87 4.16 5.16
C ASN A 43 -19.66 4.88 5.80
N VAL A 44 -19.77 5.39 7.02
CA VAL A 44 -18.64 5.96 7.78
C VAL A 44 -18.22 5.00 8.89
N PRO A 45 -16.93 4.66 8.98
CA PRO A 45 -16.40 3.78 10.01
C PRO A 45 -16.65 4.27 11.43
N GLN A 46 -17.18 3.39 12.29
CA GLN A 46 -17.40 3.65 13.72
C GLN A 46 -16.98 2.46 14.57
N GLY A 47 -16.40 2.73 15.75
CA GLY A 47 -16.17 1.71 16.76
C GLY A 47 -17.47 1.28 17.44
N LEU A 48 -17.51 0.08 18.00
CA LEU A 48 -18.74 -0.48 18.58
C LEU A 48 -19.29 0.29 19.79
N LYS A 49 -18.48 1.13 20.44
CA LYS A 49 -18.93 2.03 21.53
C LYS A 49 -19.58 3.33 21.03
N PHE A 50 -19.70 3.51 19.71
CA PHE A 50 -20.40 4.66 19.12
C PHE A 50 -21.89 4.63 19.50
N ARG A 51 -22.43 5.79 19.91
CA ARG A 51 -23.84 5.97 20.27
C ARG A 51 -24.64 6.56 19.13
N VAL A 52 -25.78 5.96 18.82
CA VAL A 52 -26.65 6.33 17.71
C VAL A 52 -27.79 7.21 18.24
N PHE A 53 -27.90 8.45 17.75
CA PHE A 53 -28.92 9.42 18.20
C PHE A 53 -29.99 9.72 17.14
N ASN A 54 -29.81 9.28 15.90
CA ASN A 54 -30.69 9.54 14.77
C ASN A 54 -30.87 8.28 13.93
N ASN A 55 -31.87 8.28 13.04
CA ASN A 55 -32.04 7.20 12.07
C ASN A 55 -30.77 7.01 11.24
N ARG A 56 -30.31 5.75 11.14
CA ARG A 56 -29.05 5.40 10.46
C ARG A 56 -29.17 4.07 9.73
N ASP A 57 -28.38 3.95 8.67
CA ASP A 57 -28.04 2.68 8.05
C ASP A 57 -26.76 2.16 8.70
N ILE A 58 -26.79 0.91 9.17
CA ILE A 58 -25.67 0.28 9.86
C ILE A 58 -25.28 -1.00 9.13
N GLU A 59 -23.99 -1.22 8.97
CA GLU A 59 -23.41 -2.47 8.51
C GLU A 59 -22.37 -2.94 9.51
N PHE A 60 -22.62 -4.07 10.17
CA PHE A 60 -21.70 -4.68 11.14
C PHE A 60 -20.57 -5.39 10.42
N ILE A 61 -19.34 -5.21 10.92
CA ILE A 61 -18.09 -5.59 10.25
C ILE A 61 -17.29 -6.54 11.16
N ASP A 62 -16.91 -7.69 10.60
CA ASP A 62 -15.95 -8.63 11.19
C ASP A 62 -14.52 -8.43 10.65
N TYR A 63 -13.59 -9.31 11.05
CA TYR A 63 -12.18 -9.29 10.59
C TYR A 63 -12.03 -9.56 9.09
N CYS A 64 -12.91 -10.35 8.46
CA CYS A 64 -12.77 -10.78 7.06
C CYS A 64 -12.86 -9.62 6.08
N SER A 65 -13.54 -8.54 6.46
CA SER A 65 -13.58 -7.32 5.66
C SER A 65 -12.21 -6.62 5.65
N TYR A 66 -11.92 -5.85 4.60
CA TYR A 66 -10.69 -5.06 4.54
C TYR A 66 -10.63 -4.03 5.68
N PHE A 67 -11.77 -3.41 5.96
CA PHE A 67 -11.89 -2.42 7.02
C PHE A 67 -11.70 -3.05 8.42
N GLY A 68 -12.40 -4.14 8.71
CA GLY A 68 -12.30 -4.83 9.99
C GLY A 68 -10.87 -5.34 10.27
N ARG A 69 -10.19 -5.88 9.24
CA ARG A 69 -8.77 -6.24 9.37
C ARG A 69 -7.91 -5.05 9.80
N ASN A 70 -8.13 -3.87 9.26
CA ASN A 70 -7.37 -2.67 9.62
C ASN A 70 -7.64 -2.25 11.07
N VAL A 71 -8.90 -2.33 11.54
CA VAL A 71 -9.28 -2.09 12.94
C VAL A 71 -8.53 -3.03 13.87
N TYR A 72 -8.58 -4.32 13.58
CA TYR A 72 -7.91 -5.35 14.38
C TYR A 72 -6.39 -5.14 14.42
N CYS A 73 -5.76 -5.01 13.26
CA CYS A 73 -4.32 -4.84 13.17
C CYS A 73 -3.83 -3.57 13.88
N ARG A 74 -4.57 -2.48 13.78
CA ARG A 74 -4.27 -1.21 14.46
C ARG A 74 -4.36 -1.37 15.98
N SER A 75 -5.41 -2.04 16.47
CA SER A 75 -5.57 -2.35 17.89
C SER A 75 -4.46 -3.27 18.40
N LEU A 76 -4.03 -4.23 17.57
CA LEU A 76 -2.93 -5.13 17.88
C LEU A 76 -1.58 -4.41 17.94
N CYS A 77 -1.34 -3.41 17.09
CA CYS A 77 -0.16 -2.55 17.18
C CYS A 77 -0.15 -1.76 18.49
N PHE A 78 -1.31 -1.24 18.92
CA PHE A 78 -1.39 -0.56 20.21
C PHE A 78 -1.16 -1.52 21.41
N LEU A 79 -1.70 -2.73 21.34
CA LEU A 79 -1.42 -3.77 22.33
C LEU A 79 0.07 -4.07 22.44
N LEU A 80 0.77 -4.25 21.30
CA LEU A 80 2.21 -4.46 21.26
C LEU A 80 2.96 -3.28 21.87
N TYR A 81 2.61 -2.05 21.49
CA TYR A 81 3.21 -0.83 22.03
C TYR A 81 3.06 -0.77 23.56
N LYS A 82 1.83 -0.96 24.08
CA LYS A 82 1.54 -0.98 25.51
C LYS A 82 2.36 -2.04 26.24
N ALA A 83 2.35 -3.27 25.75
CA ALA A 83 3.09 -4.38 26.36
C ALA A 83 4.60 -4.12 26.36
N THR A 84 5.14 -3.53 25.30
CA THR A 84 6.56 -3.19 25.21
C THR A 84 6.94 -2.11 26.22
N LEU A 85 6.12 -1.08 26.40
CA LEU A 85 6.34 -0.03 27.42
C LEU A 85 6.23 -0.57 28.86
N ASP A 86 5.36 -1.54 29.11
CA ASP A 86 5.23 -2.16 30.45
C ASP A 86 6.50 -2.92 30.85
N ILE A 87 7.23 -3.48 29.88
CA ILE A 87 8.50 -4.19 30.11
C ILE A 87 9.71 -3.25 30.04
N PHE A 88 9.68 -2.30 29.10
CA PHE A 88 10.77 -1.35 28.82
C PHE A 88 10.24 0.09 28.80
N PRO A 89 10.08 0.76 29.95
CA PRO A 89 9.45 2.09 30.01
C PRO A 89 10.16 3.19 29.20
N ASP A 90 11.49 3.08 29.05
CA ASP A 90 12.31 4.08 28.34
C ASP A 90 12.59 3.70 26.87
N CYS A 91 11.80 2.80 26.28
CA CYS A 91 12.00 2.38 24.90
C CYS A 91 11.25 3.28 23.90
N LYS A 92 11.80 3.37 22.70
CA LYS A 92 11.10 3.90 21.52
C LYS A 92 10.65 2.75 20.63
N VAL A 93 9.35 2.64 20.42
CA VAL A 93 8.72 1.61 19.58
C VAL A 93 8.33 2.23 18.26
N MET A 94 8.66 1.59 17.15
CA MET A 94 8.31 2.07 15.83
C MET A 94 7.68 0.94 15.02
N MET A 95 6.40 1.11 14.67
CA MET A 95 5.70 0.22 13.76
C MET A 95 6.13 0.57 12.33
N ARG A 96 6.74 -0.41 11.66
CA ARG A 96 7.21 -0.23 10.30
C ARG A 96 6.22 -0.85 9.31
N ARG A 97 6.57 -0.80 8.04
CA ARG A 97 5.77 -1.29 6.95
C ARG A 97 5.28 -2.73 7.17
N PRO A 98 4.03 -3.07 6.76
CA PRO A 98 3.55 -4.45 6.68
C PRO A 98 4.46 -5.29 5.76
N ILE A 99 4.99 -6.38 6.33
CA ILE A 99 5.82 -7.37 5.63
C ILE A 99 5.09 -8.70 5.75
N SER A 100 5.09 -9.52 4.71
CA SER A 100 4.53 -10.87 4.73
C SER A 100 3.14 -10.95 5.42
N LYS A 101 2.26 -9.97 5.17
CA LYS A 101 0.91 -9.82 5.77
C LYS A 101 0.90 -9.50 7.27
N GLY A 102 2.05 -9.20 7.90
CA GLY A 102 2.20 -8.75 9.28
C GLY A 102 2.91 -7.40 9.37
N PHE A 103 3.50 -7.08 10.54
CA PHE A 103 4.19 -5.82 10.77
C PHE A 103 5.58 -6.06 11.33
N TYR A 104 6.57 -5.38 10.80
CA TYR A 104 7.89 -5.28 11.40
C TYR A 104 7.87 -4.17 12.45
N CYS A 105 8.31 -4.49 13.65
CA CYS A 105 8.43 -3.57 14.76
C CYS A 105 9.90 -3.41 15.14
N SER A 106 10.43 -2.19 15.12
CA SER A 106 11.74 -1.89 15.69
C SER A 106 11.56 -1.26 17.07
N VAL A 107 12.38 -1.71 18.03
CA VAL A 107 12.38 -1.19 19.40
C VAL A 107 13.80 -0.72 19.71
N GLU A 108 13.93 0.55 20.03
CA GLU A 108 15.16 1.16 20.52
C GLU A 108 15.04 1.24 22.06
N LYS A 109 15.78 0.39 22.78
CA LYS A 109 15.76 0.39 24.25
C LYS A 109 16.59 1.56 24.80
N GLY A 110 16.21 2.09 25.95
CA GLY A 110 16.90 3.22 26.58
C GLY A 110 18.37 2.97 26.92
N ASP A 111 18.76 1.70 27.09
CA ASP A 111 20.15 1.25 27.29
C ASP A 111 20.94 1.05 25.99
N GLY A 112 20.32 1.25 24.83
CA GLY A 112 20.94 1.11 23.50
C GLY A 112 21.18 -0.33 23.06
N THR A 113 20.70 -1.34 23.80
CA THR A 113 20.81 -2.75 23.41
C THR A 113 19.71 -3.15 22.45
N GLU A 114 19.99 -4.12 21.57
CA GLU A 114 18.99 -4.72 20.67
C GLU A 114 18.01 -5.62 21.44
N LEU A 115 16.84 -5.87 20.84
CA LEU A 115 15.90 -6.86 21.36
C LEU A 115 16.49 -8.27 21.28
N SER A 116 16.54 -8.97 22.43
CA SER A 116 16.84 -10.39 22.49
C SER A 116 15.58 -11.23 22.35
N ASP A 117 15.72 -12.53 22.05
CA ASP A 117 14.59 -13.48 22.01
C ASP A 117 13.84 -13.51 23.34
N LYS A 118 14.57 -13.42 24.48
CA LYS A 118 13.96 -13.35 25.81
C LYS A 118 13.11 -12.10 26.01
N ASP A 119 13.57 -10.96 25.50
CA ASP A 119 12.79 -9.71 25.55
C ASP A 119 11.46 -9.86 24.78
N ILE A 120 11.52 -10.52 23.61
CA ILE A 120 10.34 -10.79 22.80
C ILE A 120 9.37 -11.73 23.52
N ASP A 121 9.88 -12.77 24.19
CA ASP A 121 9.05 -13.68 25.01
C ASP A 121 8.36 -12.94 26.16
N LEU A 122 9.06 -12.02 26.85
CA LEU A 122 8.48 -11.18 27.91
C LEU A 122 7.38 -10.26 27.37
N ILE A 123 7.63 -9.60 26.25
CA ILE A 123 6.61 -8.76 25.58
C ILE A 123 5.39 -9.59 25.19
N LYS A 124 5.62 -10.76 24.59
CA LYS A 124 4.55 -11.70 24.20
C LYS A 124 3.72 -12.17 25.38
N GLN A 125 4.37 -12.50 26.49
CA GLN A 125 3.68 -12.85 27.73
C GLN A 125 2.81 -11.68 28.21
N ARG A 126 3.35 -10.46 28.25
CA ARG A 126 2.60 -9.27 28.69
C ARG A 126 1.42 -8.96 27.79
N MET A 127 1.58 -9.10 26.46
CA MET A 127 0.46 -8.98 25.52
C MET A 127 -0.66 -9.97 25.85
N SER A 128 -0.30 -11.24 26.15
CA SER A 128 -1.26 -12.28 26.50
C SER A 128 -2.03 -11.97 27.80
N GLU A 129 -1.36 -11.40 28.79
CA GLU A 129 -1.96 -10.95 30.04
C GLU A 129 -2.99 -9.84 29.79
N ILE A 130 -2.62 -8.81 29.02
CA ILE A 130 -3.52 -7.68 28.68
C ILE A 130 -4.76 -8.18 27.92
N VAL A 131 -4.59 -9.16 27.01
CA VAL A 131 -5.71 -9.79 26.29
C VAL A 131 -6.62 -10.57 27.25
N ALA A 132 -6.04 -11.36 28.18
CA ALA A 132 -6.81 -12.14 29.16
C ALA A 132 -7.60 -11.24 30.14
N GLU A 133 -7.05 -10.10 30.51
CA GLU A 133 -7.69 -9.08 31.33
C GLU A 133 -8.78 -8.29 30.58
N ALA A 134 -8.84 -8.42 29.23
CA ALA A 134 -9.75 -7.69 28.36
C ALA A 134 -9.74 -6.17 28.62
N ILE A 135 -8.53 -5.58 28.77
CA ILE A 135 -8.38 -4.15 29.10
C ILE A 135 -9.05 -3.32 28.00
N PRO A 136 -9.95 -2.36 28.37
CA PRO A 136 -10.70 -1.58 27.37
C PRO A 136 -9.84 -0.54 26.68
N PHE A 137 -10.09 -0.34 25.38
CA PHE A 137 -9.66 0.85 24.65
C PHE A 137 -10.64 1.99 24.91
N HIS A 138 -10.14 3.10 25.47
CA HIS A 138 -10.93 4.30 25.70
C HIS A 138 -10.59 5.37 24.65
N ARG A 139 -11.59 5.83 23.92
CA ARG A 139 -11.46 6.93 22.96
C ARG A 139 -11.72 8.25 23.67
N HIS A 140 -10.81 9.19 23.47
CA HIS A 140 -10.90 10.57 23.96
C HIS A 140 -11.00 11.50 22.75
N GLU A 141 -12.04 12.31 22.69
CA GLU A 141 -12.21 13.32 21.66
C GLU A 141 -12.05 14.69 22.32
N VAL A 142 -11.00 15.41 21.93
CA VAL A 142 -10.56 16.65 22.59
C VAL A 142 -10.18 17.71 21.56
N PRO A 143 -10.15 19.00 21.93
CA PRO A 143 -9.51 20.03 21.15
C PRO A 143 -8.06 19.66 20.83
N ILE A 144 -7.59 19.93 19.61
CA ILE A 144 -6.26 19.49 19.15
C ILE A 144 -5.14 19.98 20.06
N GLY A 145 -5.24 21.20 20.60
CA GLY A 145 -4.25 21.75 21.53
C GLY A 145 -4.10 20.93 22.81
N GLU A 146 -5.18 20.35 23.32
CA GLU A 146 -5.15 19.44 24.48
C GLU A 146 -4.41 18.14 24.15
N ALA A 147 -4.69 17.54 23.00
CA ALA A 147 -3.99 16.35 22.54
C ALA A 147 -2.49 16.59 22.35
N ILE A 148 -2.11 17.73 21.77
CA ILE A 148 -0.72 18.14 21.59
C ILE A 148 0.00 18.21 22.95
N GLU A 149 -0.64 18.79 23.98
CA GLU A 149 -0.05 18.87 25.33
C GLU A 149 0.08 17.49 25.99
N VAL A 150 -0.89 16.58 25.77
CA VAL A 150 -0.80 15.19 26.25
C VAL A 150 0.43 14.50 25.65
N PHE A 151 0.58 14.54 24.32
CA PHE A 151 1.70 13.87 23.64
C PHE A 151 3.05 14.56 23.90
N ARG A 152 3.07 15.86 24.08
CA ARG A 152 4.29 16.61 24.48
C ARG A 152 4.78 16.17 25.85
N LYS A 153 3.89 16.02 26.83
CA LYS A 153 4.23 15.53 28.18
C LYS A 153 4.73 14.09 28.18
N LEU A 154 4.25 13.27 27.24
CA LEU A 154 4.70 11.89 27.06
C LEU A 154 5.97 11.76 26.22
N GLY A 155 6.49 12.86 25.66
CA GLY A 155 7.69 12.85 24.81
C GLY A 155 7.45 12.39 23.36
N HIS A 156 6.20 12.21 22.93
CA HIS A 156 5.85 11.77 21.56
C HIS A 156 5.90 12.95 20.57
N MET A 157 7.10 13.41 20.26
CA MET A 157 7.32 14.56 19.38
C MET A 157 6.91 14.32 17.93
N ASP A 158 6.89 13.07 17.46
CA ASP A 158 6.35 12.63 16.18
C ASP A 158 4.86 13.01 16.05
N LYS A 159 4.07 12.69 17.08
CA LYS A 159 2.63 13.01 17.15
C LYS A 159 2.40 14.52 17.31
N VAL A 160 3.21 15.19 18.13
CA VAL A 160 3.14 16.66 18.30
C VAL A 160 3.31 17.35 16.95
N LYS A 161 4.37 17.03 16.20
CA LYS A 161 4.63 17.62 14.88
C LYS A 161 3.51 17.33 13.87
N LEU A 162 2.96 16.10 13.89
CA LEU A 162 1.85 15.73 13.03
C LEU A 162 0.61 16.57 13.34
N LEU A 163 0.21 16.63 14.61
CA LEU A 163 -0.99 17.33 15.05
C LEU A 163 -0.90 18.85 14.90
N GLU A 164 0.28 19.45 15.11
CA GLU A 164 0.52 20.88 14.86
C GLU A 164 0.30 21.29 13.39
N THR A 165 0.34 20.35 12.45
CA THR A 165 0.29 20.60 11.01
C THR A 165 -0.96 20.03 10.30
N CYS A 166 -1.80 19.26 10.97
CA CYS A 166 -2.95 18.60 10.31
C CYS A 166 -4.20 19.47 10.10
N GLY A 167 -4.26 20.66 10.74
CA GLY A 167 -5.34 21.63 10.50
C GLY A 167 -6.73 21.24 11.08
N GLU A 168 -6.81 20.17 11.89
CA GLU A 168 -8.04 19.75 12.55
C GLU A 168 -8.31 20.58 13.82
N VAL A 169 -9.59 20.76 14.17
CA VAL A 169 -10.00 21.47 15.39
C VAL A 169 -10.12 20.52 16.57
N TYR A 170 -10.68 19.34 16.33
CA TYR A 170 -10.81 18.25 17.29
C TYR A 170 -10.10 17.01 16.78
N ILE A 171 -9.51 16.27 17.71
CA ILE A 171 -8.81 15.03 17.40
C ILE A 171 -9.21 13.93 18.40
N SER A 172 -9.17 12.68 17.95
CA SER A 172 -9.39 11.56 18.85
C SER A 172 -8.09 10.80 19.06
N TYR A 173 -7.77 10.51 20.31
CA TYR A 173 -6.73 9.57 20.69
C TYR A 173 -7.28 8.47 21.59
N TYR A 174 -6.51 7.45 21.86
CA TYR A 174 -6.94 6.31 22.66
C TYR A 174 -6.03 6.09 23.86
N THR A 175 -6.61 5.47 24.93
CA THR A 175 -5.82 4.95 26.04
C THR A 175 -6.10 3.46 26.25
N LEU A 176 -5.05 2.71 26.59
CA LEU A 176 -5.07 1.30 26.96
C LEU A 176 -4.28 1.11 28.26
N GLY A 177 -4.98 0.76 29.36
CA GLY A 177 -4.32 0.58 30.66
C GLY A 177 -3.44 1.77 31.08
N GLY A 178 -3.92 3.01 30.85
CA GLY A 178 -3.20 4.25 31.21
C GLY A 178 -2.18 4.74 30.16
N THR A 179 -1.77 3.92 29.20
CA THR A 179 -0.92 4.35 28.08
C THR A 179 -1.76 5.06 27.02
N ALA A 180 -1.38 6.28 26.63
CA ALA A 180 -2.04 7.03 25.58
C ALA A 180 -1.31 6.87 24.24
N ASP A 181 -2.09 6.72 23.16
CA ASP A 181 -1.54 6.70 21.80
C ASP A 181 -2.53 7.27 20.80
N TYR A 182 -2.00 7.69 19.65
CA TYR A 182 -2.76 8.26 18.56
C TYR A 182 -3.04 7.24 17.46
N TYR A 183 -4.31 7.10 17.08
CA TYR A 183 -4.73 6.36 15.88
C TYR A 183 -5.80 7.17 15.14
N TYR A 184 -5.58 7.39 13.85
CA TYR A 184 -6.45 8.23 13.03
C TYR A 184 -7.81 7.62 12.69
N ASP A 185 -8.08 6.37 13.14
CA ASP A 185 -9.31 5.62 12.88
C ASP A 185 -9.66 4.73 14.09
N VAL A 186 -10.77 4.00 14.01
CA VAL A 186 -11.33 3.27 15.14
C VAL A 186 -10.53 2.01 15.53
N LEU A 187 -10.64 1.63 16.81
CA LEU A 187 -10.08 0.43 17.41
C LEU A 187 -11.20 -0.50 17.89
N VAL A 188 -10.85 -1.75 18.23
CA VAL A 188 -11.76 -2.72 18.88
C VAL A 188 -12.17 -2.22 20.28
N PRO A 189 -13.28 -2.72 20.86
CA PRO A 189 -13.76 -2.26 22.17
C PRO A 189 -12.81 -2.47 23.34
N ASP A 190 -12.12 -3.62 23.38
CA ASP A 190 -11.16 -4.01 24.40
C ASP A 190 -10.14 -5.03 23.85
N ALA A 191 -9.09 -5.29 24.62
CA ALA A 191 -8.01 -6.19 24.22
C ALA A 191 -8.46 -7.66 24.08
N GLY A 192 -9.55 -8.07 24.73
CA GLY A 192 -10.10 -9.42 24.67
C GLY A 192 -10.58 -9.85 23.27
N TYR A 193 -10.77 -8.90 22.35
CA TYR A 193 -11.02 -9.16 20.93
C TYR A 193 -9.78 -9.65 20.17
N LEU A 194 -8.57 -9.40 20.70
CA LEU A 194 -7.30 -9.65 20.02
C LEU A 194 -6.74 -11.03 20.39
N LYS A 195 -7.39 -12.10 19.93
CA LYS A 195 -7.07 -13.49 20.35
C LYS A 195 -6.05 -14.19 19.45
N VAL A 196 -5.97 -13.83 18.18
CA VAL A 196 -5.15 -14.53 17.19
C VAL A 196 -4.03 -13.61 16.70
N TRP A 197 -2.84 -13.83 17.20
CA TRP A 197 -1.61 -13.13 16.84
C TRP A 197 -0.40 -13.93 17.30
N ASP A 198 0.78 -13.57 16.82
CA ASP A 198 2.06 -14.05 17.32
C ASP A 198 3.13 -12.97 17.19
N LEU A 199 4.16 -13.03 18.01
CA LEU A 199 5.31 -12.14 17.97
C LEU A 199 6.58 -12.98 17.89
N THR A 200 7.40 -12.75 16.87
CA THR A 200 8.62 -13.52 16.62
C THR A 200 9.81 -12.59 16.37
N PRO A 201 11.06 -13.02 16.71
CA PRO A 201 12.26 -12.26 16.35
C PRO A 201 12.38 -12.10 14.83
N TYR A 202 12.79 -10.91 14.39
CA TYR A 202 13.04 -10.66 12.97
C TYR A 202 14.01 -9.51 12.76
N ARG A 203 15.19 -9.77 12.20
CA ARG A 203 16.20 -8.78 11.75
C ARG A 203 16.48 -7.64 12.75
N GLY A 204 16.80 -7.99 14.00
CA GLY A 204 17.09 -7.04 15.07
C GLY A 204 15.88 -6.33 15.69
N GLY A 205 14.68 -6.71 15.27
CA GLY A 205 13.40 -6.27 15.83
C GLY A 205 12.45 -7.44 16.03
N ALA A 206 11.15 -7.16 16.04
CA ALA A 206 10.09 -8.15 16.16
C ALA A 206 9.18 -8.14 14.92
N PHE A 207 8.65 -9.30 14.58
CA PHE A 207 7.62 -9.44 13.56
C PHE A 207 6.28 -9.82 14.21
N LEU A 208 5.32 -8.90 14.12
CA LEU A 208 3.97 -9.09 14.60
C LEU A 208 3.13 -9.80 13.54
N ARG A 209 2.80 -11.04 13.78
CA ARG A 209 1.93 -11.86 12.93
C ARG A 209 0.48 -11.56 13.22
N VAL A 210 -0.33 -11.53 12.17
CA VAL A 210 -1.76 -11.22 12.23
C VAL A 210 -2.59 -12.38 11.68
N PRO A 211 -3.90 -12.44 11.98
CA PRO A 211 -4.75 -13.49 11.44
C PRO A 211 -4.79 -13.53 9.92
N ASN A 212 -5.07 -14.71 9.38
CA ASN A 212 -5.40 -14.87 7.96
C ASN A 212 -6.74 -14.20 7.68
N ARG A 213 -6.84 -13.44 6.60
CA ARG A 213 -8.07 -12.71 6.28
C ARG A 213 -9.29 -13.61 6.02
N HIS A 214 -9.06 -14.78 5.42
CA HIS A 214 -10.13 -15.71 5.04
C HIS A 214 -10.39 -16.80 6.08
N HIS A 215 -9.45 -17.00 7.00
CA HIS A 215 -9.49 -17.95 8.11
C HIS A 215 -8.92 -17.25 9.35
N PRO A 216 -9.68 -16.34 10.00
CA PRO A 216 -9.19 -15.51 11.11
C PRO A 216 -8.80 -16.29 12.36
N GLU A 217 -9.17 -17.56 12.46
CA GLU A 217 -8.73 -18.52 13.47
C GLU A 217 -7.27 -18.92 13.32
N ASP A 218 -6.69 -18.77 12.11
CA ASP A 218 -5.33 -19.11 11.79
C ASP A 218 -4.47 -17.87 11.59
N LEU A 219 -3.16 -17.99 11.84
CA LEU A 219 -2.20 -16.95 11.49
C LEU A 219 -1.96 -16.88 9.98
N ALA A 220 -1.81 -15.67 9.46
CA ALA A 220 -1.38 -15.48 8.09
C ALA A 220 -0.01 -16.15 7.85
N PRO A 221 0.19 -16.83 6.70
CA PRO A 221 1.47 -17.45 6.39
C PRO A 221 2.58 -16.40 6.31
N PHE A 222 3.74 -16.75 6.82
CA PHE A 222 4.95 -15.93 6.74
C PHE A 222 5.75 -16.29 5.48
N PHE A 223 6.20 -15.26 4.77
CA PHE A 223 7.09 -15.37 3.61
C PHE A 223 8.28 -14.45 3.80
N GLU A 224 9.48 -15.00 3.71
CA GLU A 224 10.69 -14.19 3.70
C GLU A 224 10.72 -13.26 2.49
N GLN A 225 11.01 -11.98 2.75
CA GLN A 225 11.10 -10.94 1.72
C GLN A 225 12.38 -10.11 1.89
N PRO A 226 13.56 -10.75 1.72
CA PRO A 226 14.85 -10.11 2.00
C PRO A 226 15.12 -8.89 1.12
N LYS A 227 14.86 -8.98 -0.19
CA LYS A 227 15.10 -7.87 -1.12
C LYS A 227 14.15 -6.70 -0.85
N THR A 228 12.89 -7.00 -0.56
CA THR A 228 11.90 -5.99 -0.16
C THR A 228 12.32 -5.27 1.11
N PHE A 229 12.82 -6.02 2.11
CA PHE A 229 13.29 -5.44 3.36
C PHE A 229 14.52 -4.56 3.14
N GLU A 230 15.49 -4.97 2.32
CA GLU A 230 16.68 -4.18 2.00
C GLU A 230 16.34 -2.84 1.35
N VAL A 231 15.45 -2.84 0.37
CA VAL A 231 14.98 -1.61 -0.31
C VAL A 231 14.22 -0.70 0.67
N PHE A 232 13.44 -1.27 1.56
CA PHE A 232 12.77 -0.53 2.62
C PHE A 232 13.78 0.08 3.61
N ALA A 233 14.77 -0.71 4.07
CA ALA A 233 15.81 -0.23 4.98
C ALA A 233 16.69 0.86 4.35
N GLU A 234 17.00 0.75 3.04
CA GLU A 234 17.67 1.80 2.27
C GLU A 234 16.87 3.11 2.32
N SER A 235 15.56 3.03 2.07
CA SER A 235 14.69 4.21 2.08
C SER A 235 14.58 4.86 3.48
N ILE A 236 14.47 4.06 4.53
CA ILE A 236 14.47 4.55 5.92
C ILE A 236 15.79 5.26 6.25
N ARG A 237 16.93 4.70 5.81
CA ARG A 237 18.26 5.32 6.03
C ARG A 237 18.33 6.70 5.39
N TRP A 238 17.83 6.84 4.16
CA TRP A 238 17.77 8.13 3.48
C TRP A 238 16.87 9.12 4.19
N ASN A 239 15.68 8.70 4.63
CA ASN A 239 14.78 9.54 5.41
C ASN A 239 15.46 10.04 6.70
N LYS A 240 16.14 9.15 7.42
CA LYS A 240 16.88 9.51 8.66
C LYS A 240 18.00 10.51 8.40
N ILE A 241 18.78 10.35 7.31
CA ILE A 241 19.83 11.30 6.90
C ILE A 241 19.24 12.69 6.64
N MET A 242 18.03 12.75 6.05
CA MET A 242 17.33 14.01 5.77
C MET A 242 16.58 14.59 6.97
N GLY A 243 16.51 13.89 8.10
CA GLY A 243 15.71 14.30 9.27
C GLY A 243 14.20 14.23 9.02
N LEU A 244 13.74 13.28 8.19
CA LEU A 244 12.35 13.14 7.76
C LEU A 244 11.83 11.76 8.16
N ASP A 245 11.61 11.54 9.44
CA ASP A 245 11.17 10.23 9.94
C ASP A 245 9.67 9.99 9.74
N ASN A 246 8.86 11.05 9.76
CA ASN A 246 7.39 10.97 9.68
C ASN A 246 6.77 12.16 8.92
N VAL A 247 5.44 12.11 8.74
CA VAL A 247 4.69 13.12 7.99
C VAL A 247 4.80 14.50 8.63
N GLY A 248 4.85 14.58 9.97
CA GLY A 248 5.04 15.85 10.67
C GLY A 248 6.35 16.56 10.27
N ASP A 249 7.43 15.82 10.07
CA ASP A 249 8.72 16.37 9.60
C ASP A 249 8.63 16.88 8.16
N VAL A 250 7.99 16.09 7.27
CA VAL A 250 7.76 16.52 5.86
C VAL A 250 6.91 17.78 5.81
N ASN A 251 5.83 17.83 6.58
CA ASN A 251 4.96 19.01 6.66
C ASN A 251 5.73 20.24 7.13
N ARG A 252 6.53 20.10 8.19
CA ARG A 252 7.37 21.18 8.70
C ARG A 252 8.34 21.67 7.63
N ALA A 253 9.04 20.76 6.95
CA ALA A 253 9.93 21.12 5.85
C ALA A 253 9.20 21.86 4.70
N CYS A 254 7.97 21.44 4.38
CA CYS A 254 7.14 22.14 3.38
C CYS A 254 6.75 23.55 3.84
N LEU A 255 6.36 23.73 5.11
CA LEU A 255 6.05 25.04 5.69
C LEU A 255 7.27 25.96 5.72
N ASP A 256 8.46 25.41 5.94
CA ASP A 256 9.73 26.12 5.91
C ASP A 256 10.22 26.47 4.48
N GLY A 257 9.41 26.18 3.44
CA GLY A 257 9.71 26.48 2.04
C GLY A 257 10.66 25.49 1.36
N LYS A 258 10.98 24.35 1.98
CA LYS A 258 11.94 23.35 1.48
C LYS A 258 11.30 22.29 0.54
N ALA A 259 10.04 22.45 0.15
CA ALA A 259 9.34 21.46 -0.71
C ALA A 259 10.10 21.21 -2.03
N THR A 260 10.67 22.27 -2.64
CA THR A 260 11.46 22.15 -3.89
C THR A 260 12.71 21.30 -3.68
N ASP A 261 13.42 21.51 -2.58
CA ASP A 261 14.64 20.77 -2.28
C ASP A 261 14.32 19.28 -2.08
N LEU A 262 13.21 18.97 -1.38
CA LEU A 262 12.74 17.59 -1.19
C LEU A 262 12.37 16.92 -2.51
N ILE A 263 11.73 17.64 -3.42
CA ILE A 263 11.43 17.17 -4.77
C ILE A 263 12.72 16.83 -5.52
N GLN A 264 13.70 17.74 -5.53
CA GLN A 264 14.97 17.55 -6.22
C GLN A 264 15.78 16.37 -5.64
N ILE A 265 15.81 16.23 -4.33
CA ILE A 265 16.48 15.11 -3.66
C ILE A 265 15.81 13.79 -4.04
N ALA A 266 14.47 13.72 -4.01
CA ALA A 266 13.73 12.53 -4.38
C ALA A 266 13.99 12.10 -5.83
N GLU A 267 14.01 13.07 -6.78
CA GLU A 267 14.37 12.81 -8.18
C GLU A 267 15.81 12.33 -8.32
N ALA A 268 16.75 12.96 -7.63
CA ALA A 268 18.15 12.57 -7.67
C ALA A 268 18.39 11.14 -7.13
N LEU A 269 17.71 10.76 -6.05
CA LEU A 269 17.79 9.41 -5.50
C LEU A 269 17.22 8.35 -6.46
N GLN A 270 16.08 8.65 -7.09
CA GLN A 270 15.51 7.75 -8.09
C GLN A 270 16.41 7.63 -9.33
N GLU A 271 16.91 8.75 -9.85
CA GLU A 271 17.81 8.75 -11.00
C GLU A 271 19.10 7.98 -10.73
N LYS A 272 19.73 8.20 -9.57
CA LYS A 272 20.90 7.45 -9.13
C LYS A 272 20.66 5.94 -9.18
N LYS A 273 19.49 5.48 -8.72
CA LYS A 273 19.15 4.05 -8.73
C LYS A 273 18.93 3.53 -10.15
N ILE A 274 18.30 4.31 -11.03
CA ILE A 274 18.08 3.94 -12.44
C ILE A 274 19.42 3.82 -13.17
N VAL A 275 20.36 4.77 -12.93
CA VAL A 275 21.73 4.70 -13.47
C VAL A 275 22.42 3.40 -13.03
N GLN A 276 22.41 3.08 -11.75
CA GLN A 276 23.01 1.83 -11.22
C GLN A 276 22.42 0.57 -11.87
N ILE A 277 21.10 0.57 -12.12
CA ILE A 277 20.43 -0.53 -12.82
C ILE A 277 20.91 -0.62 -14.28
N ALA A 278 21.00 0.51 -14.97
CA ALA A 278 21.48 0.54 -16.36
C ALA A 278 22.94 0.06 -16.49
N GLU A 279 23.83 0.49 -15.59
CA GLU A 279 25.23 0.04 -15.52
C GLU A 279 25.34 -1.47 -15.26
N GLU A 280 24.50 -2.03 -14.39
CA GLU A 280 24.47 -3.46 -14.12
C GLU A 280 23.98 -4.26 -15.35
N ILE A 281 22.97 -3.76 -16.07
CA ILE A 281 22.50 -4.35 -17.33
C ILE A 281 23.62 -4.32 -18.37
N ASP A 282 24.31 -3.17 -18.56
CA ASP A 282 25.43 -3.04 -19.49
C ASP A 282 26.57 -3.99 -19.13
N ARG A 283 26.91 -4.08 -17.85
CA ARG A 283 27.93 -5.01 -17.35
C ARG A 283 27.58 -6.48 -17.69
N ARG A 284 26.33 -6.90 -17.48
CA ARG A 284 25.86 -8.27 -17.81
C ARG A 284 25.84 -8.50 -19.33
N TYR A 285 25.44 -7.51 -20.10
CA TYR A 285 25.47 -7.59 -21.55
C TYR A 285 26.89 -7.82 -22.08
N ARG A 286 27.89 -7.07 -21.56
CA ARG A 286 29.31 -7.15 -22.01
C ARG A 286 30.06 -8.35 -21.44
N SER A 287 29.62 -8.93 -20.32
CA SER A 287 30.31 -10.06 -19.67
C SER A 287 30.14 -11.41 -20.36
N GLY A 288 29.49 -11.46 -21.53
CA GLY A 288 29.27 -12.70 -22.31
C GLY A 288 28.05 -13.50 -21.87
N ASN A 289 27.34 -13.11 -20.81
CA ASN A 289 26.08 -13.72 -20.40
C ASN A 289 24.93 -13.41 -21.34
N ASN A 290 25.14 -12.56 -22.35
CA ASN A 290 24.18 -12.17 -23.39
C ASN A 290 22.79 -11.79 -22.83
N ALA A 291 22.74 -11.11 -21.67
CA ALA A 291 21.49 -10.65 -21.07
C ALA A 291 20.90 -9.53 -21.96
N ARG A 292 20.20 -9.94 -23.03
CA ARG A 292 19.59 -9.04 -24.01
C ARG A 292 18.12 -8.71 -23.72
N ILE A 293 17.56 -9.32 -22.68
CA ILE A 293 16.15 -9.16 -22.30
C ILE A 293 16.10 -8.60 -20.89
N VAL A 294 15.41 -7.48 -20.73
CA VAL A 294 15.08 -6.88 -19.44
C VAL A 294 13.57 -7.02 -19.23
N LEU A 295 13.18 -7.73 -18.20
CA LEU A 295 11.78 -7.94 -17.81
C LEU A 295 11.42 -6.95 -16.71
N ILE A 296 10.40 -6.15 -16.93
CA ILE A 296 9.96 -5.10 -16.02
C ILE A 296 8.53 -5.35 -15.58
N THR A 297 8.32 -5.69 -14.32
CA THR A 297 6.98 -5.87 -13.76
C THR A 297 6.78 -5.04 -12.49
N GLY A 298 5.57 -5.11 -11.98
CA GLY A 298 5.14 -4.49 -10.72
C GLY A 298 3.63 -4.31 -10.71
N PRO A 299 3.04 -4.09 -9.55
CA PRO A 299 1.60 -3.92 -9.43
C PRO A 299 1.10 -2.69 -10.19
N THR A 300 -0.21 -2.60 -10.39
CA THR A 300 -0.82 -1.46 -11.07
C THR A 300 -0.46 -0.15 -10.35
N SER A 301 -0.29 0.94 -11.11
CA SER A 301 0.11 2.27 -10.61
C SER A 301 1.46 2.30 -9.87
N SER A 302 2.36 1.34 -10.11
CA SER A 302 3.74 1.39 -9.60
C SER A 302 4.68 2.28 -10.42
N GLY A 303 4.29 2.73 -11.61
CA GLY A 303 5.11 3.60 -12.47
C GLY A 303 5.99 2.85 -13.48
N LYS A 304 5.66 1.61 -13.84
CA LYS A 304 6.43 0.76 -14.79
C LYS A 304 6.81 1.47 -16.08
N SER A 305 5.83 1.98 -16.83
CA SER A 305 6.05 2.56 -18.16
C SER A 305 6.93 3.80 -18.12
N THR A 306 6.80 4.67 -17.11
CA THR A 306 7.68 5.82 -16.94
C THR A 306 9.09 5.40 -16.53
N PHE A 307 9.21 4.40 -15.62
CA PHE A 307 10.51 3.82 -15.29
C PHE A 307 11.18 3.24 -16.53
N CYS A 308 10.47 2.46 -17.35
CA CYS A 308 10.99 1.89 -18.60
C CYS A 308 11.54 2.97 -19.53
N LYS A 309 10.85 4.10 -19.68
CA LYS A 309 11.33 5.26 -20.46
C LYS A 309 12.61 5.86 -19.88
N ARG A 310 12.67 6.08 -18.55
CA ARG A 310 13.88 6.61 -17.89
C ARG A 310 15.06 5.65 -18.01
N LEU A 311 14.82 4.33 -17.78
CA LEU A 311 15.84 3.31 -17.95
C LEU A 311 16.36 3.26 -19.39
N SER A 312 15.48 3.40 -20.39
CA SER A 312 15.88 3.46 -21.80
C SER A 312 16.87 4.58 -22.06
N VAL A 313 16.67 5.78 -21.50
CA VAL A 313 17.60 6.91 -21.63
C VAL A 313 18.97 6.57 -21.03
N GLN A 314 19.01 5.94 -19.86
CA GLN A 314 20.26 5.55 -19.21
C GLN A 314 20.99 4.43 -19.95
N LEU A 315 20.25 3.47 -20.52
CA LEU A 315 20.85 2.43 -21.38
C LEU A 315 21.46 3.03 -22.66
N MET A 316 20.82 4.02 -23.26
CA MET A 316 21.40 4.77 -24.39
C MET A 316 22.69 5.51 -23.98
N ALA A 317 22.73 6.08 -22.77
CA ALA A 317 23.94 6.71 -22.24
C ALA A 317 25.08 5.69 -22.01
N CYS A 318 24.78 4.41 -21.77
CA CYS A 318 25.75 3.31 -21.75
C CYS A 318 26.15 2.83 -23.15
N GLY A 319 25.61 3.40 -24.24
CA GLY A 319 25.89 3.00 -25.62
C GLY A 319 25.09 1.79 -26.10
N LEU A 320 24.00 1.43 -25.42
CA LEU A 320 23.08 0.37 -25.79
C LEU A 320 21.88 0.93 -26.56
N HIS A 321 21.17 0.07 -27.29
CA HIS A 321 19.99 0.43 -28.07
C HIS A 321 18.73 -0.24 -27.48
N PRO A 322 18.04 0.39 -26.50
CA PRO A 322 16.86 -0.18 -25.89
C PRO A 322 15.66 -0.17 -26.85
N ILE A 323 14.98 -1.30 -26.98
CA ILE A 323 13.73 -1.47 -27.71
C ILE A 323 12.65 -1.85 -26.73
N SER A 324 11.68 -0.96 -26.53
CA SER A 324 10.57 -1.18 -25.61
C SER A 324 9.45 -1.99 -26.25
N PHE A 325 8.92 -2.95 -25.47
CA PHE A 325 7.94 -3.92 -25.87
C PHE A 325 6.93 -4.10 -24.72
N SER A 326 5.65 -3.86 -24.97
CA SER A 326 4.61 -4.03 -23.94
C SER A 326 3.92 -5.38 -24.04
N THR A 327 3.75 -6.06 -22.92
CA THR A 327 2.92 -7.26 -22.89
C THR A 327 1.44 -6.96 -23.14
N ASP A 328 1.01 -5.72 -22.87
CA ASP A 328 -0.37 -5.29 -23.05
C ASP A 328 -0.75 -5.23 -24.55
N ASP A 329 0.24 -5.06 -25.45
CA ASP A 329 0.03 -5.13 -26.91
C ASP A 329 -0.32 -6.54 -27.39
N TYR A 330 -0.03 -7.56 -26.56
CA TYR A 330 -0.34 -8.97 -26.83
C TYR A 330 -1.60 -9.46 -26.14
N PHE A 331 -2.47 -8.58 -25.65
CA PHE A 331 -3.76 -9.00 -25.11
C PHE A 331 -4.58 -9.74 -26.16
N VAL A 332 -5.27 -10.79 -25.72
CA VAL A 332 -6.32 -11.44 -26.53
C VAL A 332 -7.44 -10.44 -26.78
N ASN A 333 -8.25 -10.65 -27.81
CA ASN A 333 -9.39 -9.76 -28.01
C ASN A 333 -10.32 -9.76 -26.79
N ARG A 334 -10.99 -8.64 -26.51
CA ARG A 334 -11.83 -8.47 -25.30
C ARG A 334 -12.84 -9.61 -25.12
N VAL A 335 -13.41 -10.12 -26.21
CA VAL A 335 -14.39 -11.21 -26.16
C VAL A 335 -13.81 -12.54 -25.65
N ASP A 336 -12.50 -12.73 -25.81
CA ASP A 336 -11.75 -13.92 -25.42
C ASP A 336 -11.10 -13.76 -24.02
N THR A 337 -11.22 -12.57 -23.39
CA THR A 337 -10.68 -12.31 -22.05
C THR A 337 -11.34 -13.22 -21.00
N PRO A 338 -10.57 -13.87 -20.11
CA PRO A 338 -11.12 -14.64 -19.00
C PRO A 338 -12.13 -13.84 -18.18
N LYS A 339 -13.12 -14.55 -17.60
CA LYS A 339 -14.18 -13.92 -16.80
C LYS A 339 -14.06 -14.28 -15.34
N LEU A 340 -14.44 -13.34 -14.50
CA LEU A 340 -14.65 -13.54 -13.07
C LEU A 340 -15.96 -14.31 -12.81
N PRO A 341 -16.18 -14.85 -11.60
CA PRO A 341 -17.41 -15.60 -11.27
C PRO A 341 -18.70 -14.81 -11.45
N ASP A 342 -18.64 -13.47 -11.38
CA ASP A 342 -19.77 -12.56 -11.60
C ASP A 342 -20.04 -12.27 -13.10
N GLY A 343 -19.24 -12.87 -14.01
CA GLY A 343 -19.35 -12.71 -15.45
C GLY A 343 -18.61 -11.48 -16.01
N SER A 344 -18.04 -10.61 -15.20
CA SER A 344 -17.19 -9.51 -15.64
C SER A 344 -15.83 -10.00 -16.16
N TYR A 345 -15.18 -9.20 -17.01
CA TYR A 345 -13.86 -9.54 -17.54
C TYR A 345 -12.75 -9.40 -16.50
N ASP A 346 -11.87 -10.40 -16.40
CA ASP A 346 -10.68 -10.42 -15.56
C ASP A 346 -9.45 -9.94 -16.36
N PHE A 347 -9.35 -8.63 -16.58
CA PHE A 347 -8.26 -8.03 -17.36
C PHE A 347 -6.86 -8.16 -16.73
N ASP A 348 -6.79 -8.45 -15.45
CA ASP A 348 -5.52 -8.65 -14.74
C ASP A 348 -5.11 -10.14 -14.67
N ASN A 349 -5.86 -11.05 -15.32
CA ASN A 349 -5.53 -12.48 -15.42
C ASN A 349 -4.29 -12.68 -16.29
N PHE A 350 -3.50 -13.72 -15.97
CA PHE A 350 -2.33 -14.09 -16.78
C PHE A 350 -2.71 -14.45 -18.22
N ASP A 351 -3.82 -15.15 -18.41
CA ASP A 351 -4.29 -15.62 -19.73
C ASP A 351 -4.98 -14.51 -20.57
N THR A 352 -4.94 -13.25 -20.11
CA THR A 352 -5.29 -12.10 -20.98
C THR A 352 -4.20 -11.80 -21.99
N VAL A 353 -2.98 -12.27 -21.78
CA VAL A 353 -1.86 -12.15 -22.71
C VAL A 353 -1.77 -13.41 -23.56
N ASP A 354 -1.66 -13.25 -24.87
CA ASP A 354 -1.36 -14.34 -25.81
C ASP A 354 0.13 -14.72 -25.69
N HIS A 355 0.40 -15.64 -24.76
CA HIS A 355 1.76 -16.06 -24.41
C HIS A 355 2.50 -16.67 -25.61
N ASP A 356 1.81 -17.48 -26.42
CA ASP A 356 2.40 -18.18 -27.56
C ASP A 356 2.85 -17.19 -28.64
N ALA A 357 2.01 -16.21 -28.96
CA ALA A 357 2.36 -15.17 -29.91
C ALA A 357 3.54 -14.33 -29.41
N LEU A 358 3.52 -13.93 -28.12
CA LEU A 358 4.59 -13.16 -27.51
C LEU A 358 5.91 -13.92 -27.50
N GLN A 359 5.92 -15.18 -27.05
CA GLN A 359 7.12 -16.03 -27.03
C GLN A 359 7.71 -16.21 -28.44
N LYS A 360 6.85 -16.52 -29.41
CA LYS A 360 7.26 -16.70 -30.81
C LYS A 360 7.95 -15.45 -31.38
N ASP A 361 7.41 -14.28 -31.08
CA ASP A 361 7.95 -13.04 -31.60
C ASP A 361 9.23 -12.62 -30.87
N VAL A 362 9.31 -12.80 -29.55
CA VAL A 362 10.56 -12.60 -28.80
C VAL A 362 11.68 -13.52 -29.29
N MET A 363 11.39 -14.80 -29.56
CA MET A 363 12.38 -15.75 -30.10
C MET A 363 12.87 -15.36 -31.49
N LYS A 364 11.98 -14.87 -32.37
CA LYS A 364 12.38 -14.33 -33.68
C LYS A 364 13.30 -13.11 -33.52
N LEU A 365 12.94 -12.18 -32.62
CA LEU A 365 13.74 -10.99 -32.33
C LEU A 365 15.14 -11.36 -31.85
N ILE A 366 15.27 -12.26 -30.88
CA ILE A 366 16.56 -12.74 -30.37
C ILE A 366 17.40 -13.40 -31.47
N SER A 367 16.76 -14.11 -32.42
CA SER A 367 17.43 -14.69 -33.58
C SER A 367 17.79 -13.67 -34.68
N GLY A 368 17.60 -12.36 -34.43
CA GLY A 368 17.91 -11.27 -35.37
C GLY A 368 16.91 -11.12 -36.51
N LYS A 369 15.75 -11.79 -36.45
CA LYS A 369 14.69 -11.65 -37.46
C LYS A 369 13.85 -10.41 -37.20
N THR A 370 13.29 -9.84 -38.27
CA THR A 370 12.30 -8.77 -38.17
C THR A 370 10.95 -9.34 -37.80
N VAL A 371 10.26 -8.70 -36.87
CA VAL A 371 8.92 -9.07 -36.39
C VAL A 371 7.99 -7.88 -36.56
N GLU A 372 6.81 -8.10 -37.09
CA GLU A 372 5.71 -7.16 -37.01
C GLU A 372 5.00 -7.38 -35.68
N VAL A 373 5.04 -6.35 -34.79
CA VAL A 373 4.46 -6.41 -33.46
C VAL A 373 3.03 -5.88 -33.47
N PRO A 374 2.12 -6.52 -32.74
CA PRO A 374 0.76 -6.02 -32.60
C PRO A 374 0.69 -4.74 -31.77
N GLU A 375 -0.48 -4.11 -31.79
CA GLU A 375 -0.90 -3.05 -30.89
C GLU A 375 -2.31 -3.35 -30.41
N TYR A 376 -2.55 -3.27 -29.09
CA TYR A 376 -3.88 -3.50 -28.54
C TYR A 376 -4.66 -2.20 -28.42
N ASN A 377 -5.79 -2.13 -29.11
CA ASN A 377 -6.67 -0.98 -29.04
C ASN A 377 -7.65 -1.13 -27.86
N PHE A 378 -7.39 -0.40 -26.76
CA PHE A 378 -8.21 -0.46 -25.54
C PHE A 378 -9.64 0.05 -25.74
N VAL A 379 -9.90 0.87 -26.75
CA VAL A 379 -11.26 1.37 -27.04
C VAL A 379 -12.09 0.29 -27.69
N THR A 380 -11.57 -0.30 -28.79
CA THR A 380 -12.28 -1.36 -29.53
C THR A 380 -12.18 -2.72 -28.85
N GLY A 381 -11.13 -2.94 -28.05
CA GLY A 381 -10.83 -4.23 -27.43
C GLY A 381 -10.30 -5.28 -28.42
N ILE A 382 -9.60 -4.83 -29.46
CA ILE A 382 -9.07 -5.69 -30.53
C ILE A 382 -7.57 -5.48 -30.64
N ARG A 383 -6.85 -6.59 -30.89
CA ARG A 383 -5.43 -6.58 -31.22
C ARG A 383 -5.27 -6.38 -32.73
N GLU A 384 -4.51 -5.38 -33.13
CA GLU A 384 -4.34 -4.95 -34.51
C GLU A 384 -2.86 -5.02 -34.92
N TYR A 385 -2.58 -5.23 -36.20
CA TYR A 385 -1.24 -5.18 -36.78
C TYR A 385 -1.16 -3.97 -37.73
N ASN A 386 -0.44 -2.93 -37.30
CA ASN A 386 -0.38 -1.64 -38.00
C ASN A 386 0.93 -1.44 -38.80
N GLY A 387 1.64 -2.53 -39.11
CA GLY A 387 2.89 -2.50 -39.88
C GLY A 387 4.12 -2.10 -39.07
N LYS A 388 4.03 -1.95 -37.72
CA LYS A 388 5.15 -1.65 -36.85
C LYS A 388 6.10 -2.85 -36.79
N LYS A 389 7.32 -2.68 -37.31
CA LYS A 389 8.35 -3.73 -37.39
C LYS A 389 9.47 -3.44 -36.41
N LEU A 390 9.88 -4.48 -35.66
CA LEU A 390 11.03 -4.45 -34.77
C LEU A 390 12.09 -5.46 -35.24
N LYS A 391 13.37 -5.15 -34.98
CA LYS A 391 14.51 -6.02 -35.20
C LYS A 391 15.56 -5.74 -34.14
N LEU A 392 16.17 -6.76 -33.56
CA LEU A 392 17.30 -6.59 -32.65
C LEU A 392 18.59 -6.63 -33.44
N GLU A 393 19.32 -5.54 -33.39
CA GLU A 393 20.67 -5.40 -33.95
C GLU A 393 21.74 -5.62 -32.87
N GLU A 394 23.01 -5.52 -33.22
CA GLU A 394 24.10 -5.49 -32.27
C GLU A 394 23.95 -4.31 -31.31
N GLY A 395 24.18 -4.51 -30.02
CA GLY A 395 23.95 -3.47 -29.00
C GLY A 395 22.49 -3.30 -28.59
N SER A 396 21.53 -4.01 -29.21
CA SER A 396 20.12 -3.89 -28.83
C SER A 396 19.79 -4.65 -27.56
N ILE A 397 19.02 -4.01 -26.67
CA ILE A 397 18.42 -4.56 -25.46
C ILE A 397 16.90 -4.51 -25.59
N LEU A 398 16.24 -5.64 -25.41
CA LEU A 398 14.78 -5.74 -25.43
C LEU A 398 14.23 -5.48 -24.02
N LEU A 399 13.47 -4.40 -23.84
CA LEU A 399 12.77 -4.08 -22.60
C LEU A 399 11.33 -4.55 -22.72
N ILE A 400 10.97 -5.61 -21.97
CA ILE A 400 9.61 -6.17 -21.94
C ILE A 400 8.95 -5.69 -20.66
N GLU A 401 7.96 -4.81 -20.79
CA GLU A 401 7.20 -4.32 -19.63
C GLU A 401 5.79 -4.88 -19.61
N GLY A 402 5.27 -5.18 -18.42
CA GLY A 402 3.89 -5.57 -18.21
C GLY A 402 3.63 -6.17 -16.84
N LEU A 403 2.34 -6.40 -16.54
CA LEU A 403 1.93 -6.95 -15.24
C LEU A 403 2.54 -8.33 -14.99
N HIS A 404 2.63 -9.16 -16.02
CA HIS A 404 3.04 -10.55 -15.95
C HIS A 404 4.47 -10.82 -16.43
N ALA A 405 5.27 -9.76 -16.66
CA ALA A 405 6.59 -9.90 -17.28
C ALA A 405 7.56 -10.81 -16.50
N LEU A 406 7.43 -10.92 -15.18
CA LEU A 406 8.24 -11.83 -14.35
C LEU A 406 7.61 -13.20 -14.11
N ASN A 407 6.40 -13.47 -14.61
CA ASN A 407 5.83 -14.81 -14.52
C ASN A 407 6.70 -15.79 -15.32
N PRO A 408 7.25 -16.86 -14.70
CA PRO A 408 8.16 -17.78 -15.38
C PRO A 408 7.57 -18.39 -16.66
N LYS A 409 6.25 -18.59 -16.70
CA LYS A 409 5.54 -19.17 -17.86
C LYS A 409 5.51 -18.23 -19.07
N LEU A 410 5.78 -16.92 -18.89
CA LEU A 410 5.68 -15.98 -20.02
C LEU A 410 6.79 -16.21 -21.06
N LEU A 411 8.02 -16.52 -20.59
CA LEU A 411 9.19 -16.75 -21.44
C LEU A 411 9.99 -17.96 -20.92
N ASP A 412 9.35 -19.11 -20.75
CA ASP A 412 9.94 -20.33 -20.20
C ASP A 412 10.98 -20.97 -21.10
N ASN A 413 10.89 -20.74 -22.41
CA ASN A 413 11.81 -21.21 -23.44
C ASN A 413 13.13 -20.40 -23.54
N ILE A 414 13.28 -19.33 -22.74
CA ILE A 414 14.51 -18.51 -22.68
C ILE A 414 15.20 -18.76 -21.35
N PRO A 415 16.51 -19.12 -21.34
CA PRO A 415 17.25 -19.30 -20.11
C PRO A 415 17.30 -18.03 -19.24
N ASP A 416 17.27 -18.18 -17.91
CA ASP A 416 17.33 -17.05 -16.98
C ASP A 416 18.62 -16.24 -17.09
N ALA A 417 19.73 -16.84 -17.48
CA ALA A 417 21.00 -16.14 -17.72
C ALA A 417 20.89 -15.06 -18.82
N GLY A 418 19.95 -15.20 -19.76
CA GLY A 418 19.67 -14.20 -20.80
C GLY A 418 18.72 -13.09 -20.38
N LYS A 419 18.20 -13.13 -19.17
CA LYS A 419 17.19 -12.22 -18.63
C LYS A 419 17.75 -11.36 -17.49
N PHE A 420 17.32 -10.12 -17.41
CA PHE A 420 17.48 -9.26 -16.24
C PHE A 420 16.10 -8.87 -15.73
N LYS A 421 15.78 -9.19 -14.49
CA LYS A 421 14.44 -9.08 -13.90
C LYS A 421 14.34 -7.89 -12.97
N ILE A 422 13.42 -6.96 -13.23
CA ILE A 422 13.18 -5.76 -12.42
C ILE A 422 11.74 -5.78 -11.90
N PHE A 423 11.59 -5.67 -10.58
CA PHE A 423 10.29 -5.50 -9.94
C PHE A 423 10.16 -4.08 -9.41
N ILE A 424 9.13 -3.36 -9.85
CA ILE A 424 8.85 -1.98 -9.43
C ILE A 424 7.71 -1.99 -8.43
N ASN A 425 7.96 -1.43 -7.24
CA ASN A 425 6.92 -1.30 -6.22
C ASN A 425 6.96 0.11 -5.61
N THR A 426 5.84 0.53 -5.02
CA THR A 426 5.72 1.81 -4.34
C THR A 426 5.88 1.56 -2.84
N ILE A 427 7.11 1.48 -2.38
CA ILE A 427 7.42 1.17 -0.98
C ILE A 427 7.44 2.47 -0.18
N THR A 428 6.30 2.82 0.42
CA THR A 428 6.19 4.00 1.28
C THR A 428 7.06 3.82 2.52
N SER A 429 8.10 4.63 2.65
CA SER A 429 9.07 4.59 3.75
C SER A 429 8.75 5.58 4.88
N ILE A 430 7.86 6.55 4.60
CA ILE A 430 7.39 7.51 5.60
C ILE A 430 6.14 6.97 6.29
N SER A 431 6.01 7.24 7.58
CA SER A 431 4.82 6.92 8.40
C SER A 431 4.11 8.20 8.83
N LEU A 432 2.84 8.13 9.21
CA LEU A 432 2.15 9.29 9.81
C LEU A 432 2.85 9.72 11.09
N ASP A 433 3.08 8.77 11.97
CA ASP A 433 3.86 8.86 13.20
C ASP A 433 4.56 7.51 13.46
N ASP A 434 5.20 7.32 14.60
CA ASP A 434 5.97 6.10 14.91
C ASP A 434 5.09 4.82 14.95
N HIS A 435 3.76 4.94 15.15
CA HIS A 435 2.84 3.80 15.28
C HIS A 435 1.87 3.63 14.10
N ASN A 436 1.72 4.65 13.24
CA ASN A 436 0.78 4.64 12.12
C ASN A 436 1.49 4.53 10.77
N CYS A 437 1.67 3.29 10.30
CA CYS A 437 2.22 3.02 8.97
C CYS A 437 1.26 3.42 7.86
N ILE A 438 1.79 3.89 6.75
CA ILE A 438 1.02 4.17 5.53
C ILE A 438 1.00 2.92 4.63
N PRO A 439 -0.18 2.33 4.34
CA PRO A 439 -0.27 1.18 3.46
C PRO A 439 0.17 1.49 2.02
N THR A 440 1.02 0.66 1.45
CA THR A 440 1.41 0.76 0.03
C THR A 440 0.21 0.69 -0.92
N SER A 441 -0.85 -0.05 -0.54
CA SER A 441 -2.08 -0.13 -1.31
C SER A 441 -2.80 1.20 -1.44
N ASP A 442 -2.81 2.01 -0.39
CA ASP A 442 -3.51 3.30 -0.35
C ASP A 442 -2.78 4.32 -1.24
N ASN A 443 -1.45 4.31 -1.22
CA ASN A 443 -0.63 5.10 -2.15
C ASN A 443 -0.99 4.79 -3.61
N ARG A 444 -0.97 3.50 -3.99
CA ARG A 444 -1.25 3.09 -5.36
C ARG A 444 -2.72 3.31 -5.77
N LEU A 445 -3.65 3.19 -4.83
CA LEU A 445 -5.05 3.52 -5.07
C LEU A 445 -5.21 5.02 -5.37
N LEU A 446 -4.58 5.90 -4.60
CA LEU A 446 -4.58 7.35 -4.85
C LEU A 446 -3.97 7.69 -6.21
N ARG A 447 -2.81 7.11 -6.55
CA ARG A 447 -2.21 7.25 -7.88
C ARG A 447 -3.17 6.82 -8.99
N ARG A 448 -3.86 5.70 -8.80
CA ARG A 448 -4.80 5.16 -9.79
C ARG A 448 -6.01 6.05 -9.95
N ILE A 449 -6.62 6.52 -8.86
CA ILE A 449 -7.77 7.43 -8.89
C ILE A 449 -7.44 8.70 -9.66
N VAL A 450 -6.30 9.34 -9.35
CA VAL A 450 -5.89 10.58 -10.02
C VAL A 450 -5.60 10.32 -11.51
N ARG A 451 -4.86 9.26 -11.85
CA ARG A 451 -4.56 8.89 -13.24
C ARG A 451 -5.81 8.59 -14.06
N ASP A 452 -6.69 7.76 -13.53
CA ASP A 452 -7.87 7.27 -14.27
C ASP A 452 -8.85 8.43 -14.52
N PHE A 453 -9.01 9.32 -13.55
CA PHE A 453 -9.81 10.53 -13.68
C PHE A 453 -9.21 11.49 -14.73
N ASN A 454 -7.91 11.78 -14.65
CA ASN A 454 -7.24 12.70 -15.59
C ASN A 454 -7.27 12.18 -17.04
N LYS A 455 -7.28 10.86 -17.23
CA LYS A 455 -7.42 10.21 -18.55
C LYS A 455 -8.86 10.09 -19.03
N GLY A 456 -9.85 10.46 -18.19
CA GLY A 456 -11.27 10.27 -18.51
C GLY A 456 -11.68 8.80 -18.62
N ALA A 457 -10.91 7.87 -17.99
CA ALA A 457 -11.15 6.44 -18.11
C ALA A 457 -12.21 5.95 -17.10
N PHE A 458 -12.07 6.33 -15.83
CA PHE A 458 -12.96 5.90 -14.75
C PHE A 458 -13.14 7.03 -13.72
N SER A 459 -14.31 7.08 -13.10
CA SER A 459 -14.59 7.89 -11.91
C SER A 459 -13.87 7.32 -10.68
N ALA A 460 -13.80 8.11 -9.59
CA ALA A 460 -13.27 7.62 -8.32
C ALA A 460 -14.08 6.44 -7.79
N GLN A 461 -15.41 6.49 -7.90
CA GLN A 461 -16.29 5.41 -7.46
C GLN A 461 -15.98 4.10 -8.21
N GLU A 462 -15.90 4.13 -9.54
CA GLU A 462 -15.57 2.95 -10.35
C GLU A 462 -14.18 2.40 -10.05
N THR A 463 -13.19 3.28 -9.87
CA THR A 463 -11.82 2.87 -9.52
C THR A 463 -11.79 2.18 -8.15
N ILE A 464 -12.49 2.72 -7.13
CA ILE A 464 -12.57 2.12 -5.79
C ILE A 464 -13.32 0.80 -5.84
N SER A 465 -14.46 0.74 -6.55
CA SER A 465 -15.27 -0.48 -6.70
C SER A 465 -14.47 -1.64 -7.31
N ASN A 466 -13.63 -1.36 -8.31
CA ASN A 466 -12.80 -2.39 -8.96
C ASN A 466 -11.50 -2.71 -8.18
N TRP A 467 -11.12 -1.92 -7.19
CA TRP A 467 -9.84 -2.09 -6.49
C TRP A 467 -9.65 -3.46 -5.81
N PRO A 468 -10.67 -4.09 -5.20
CA PRO A 468 -10.55 -5.45 -4.65
C PRO A 468 -10.17 -6.50 -5.70
N ASN A 469 -10.68 -6.41 -6.93
CA ASN A 469 -10.35 -7.32 -8.03
C ASN A 469 -8.88 -7.18 -8.43
N VAL A 470 -8.42 -5.94 -8.62
CA VAL A 470 -7.02 -5.63 -8.89
C VAL A 470 -6.11 -6.22 -7.80
N ARG A 471 -6.44 -6.02 -6.52
CA ARG A 471 -5.66 -6.56 -5.40
C ARG A 471 -5.61 -8.09 -5.37
N ARG A 472 -6.71 -8.74 -5.74
CA ARG A 472 -6.78 -10.21 -5.86
C ARG A 472 -5.84 -10.73 -6.95
N ALA A 473 -5.88 -10.10 -8.12
CA ALA A 473 -5.01 -10.46 -9.24
C ALA A 473 -3.53 -10.24 -8.91
N GLU A 474 -3.18 -9.13 -8.26
CA GLU A 474 -1.81 -8.84 -7.83
C GLU A 474 -1.25 -9.91 -6.87
N VAL A 475 -2.05 -10.32 -5.89
CA VAL A 475 -1.65 -11.37 -4.93
C VAL A 475 -1.45 -12.72 -5.63
N LYS A 476 -2.27 -13.02 -6.64
CA LYS A 476 -2.22 -14.29 -7.38
C LYS A 476 -1.09 -14.32 -8.41
N TRP A 477 -0.87 -13.21 -9.14
CA TRP A 477 -0.11 -13.23 -10.38
C TRP A 477 1.17 -12.38 -10.38
N ILE A 478 1.34 -11.44 -9.43
CA ILE A 478 2.43 -10.45 -9.47
C ILE A 478 3.35 -10.59 -8.27
N TYR A 479 2.83 -10.49 -7.04
CA TYR A 479 3.64 -10.56 -5.83
C TYR A 479 4.39 -11.88 -5.61
N PRO A 480 3.93 -13.06 -6.07
CA PRO A 480 4.70 -14.29 -5.91
C PRO A 480 6.09 -14.25 -6.54
N TYR A 481 6.29 -13.44 -7.57
CA TYR A 481 7.55 -13.31 -8.30
C TYR A 481 8.39 -12.09 -7.88
N GLN A 482 7.99 -11.37 -6.83
CA GLN A 482 8.66 -10.16 -6.40
C GLN A 482 10.10 -10.41 -5.95
N GLU A 483 10.33 -11.46 -5.16
CA GLU A 483 11.67 -11.81 -4.66
C GLU A 483 12.55 -12.52 -5.70
N ASP A 484 11.98 -12.98 -6.84
CA ASP A 484 12.73 -13.56 -7.97
C ASP A 484 13.42 -12.49 -8.84
N ALA A 485 13.07 -11.21 -8.67
CA ALA A 485 13.69 -10.12 -9.41
C ALA A 485 15.18 -9.96 -9.06
N ASP A 486 16.03 -9.64 -10.06
CA ASP A 486 17.43 -9.25 -9.82
C ASP A 486 17.50 -7.94 -9.02
N VAL A 487 16.60 -7.01 -9.30
CA VAL A 487 16.51 -5.71 -8.64
C VAL A 487 15.07 -5.36 -8.31
N LEU A 488 14.84 -4.86 -7.09
CA LEU A 488 13.63 -4.15 -6.72
C LEU A 488 13.87 -2.64 -6.80
N PHE A 489 12.99 -1.94 -7.53
CA PHE A 489 13.01 -0.49 -7.60
C PHE A 489 11.85 0.10 -6.79
N ASN A 490 12.16 1.01 -5.86
CA ASN A 490 11.16 1.76 -5.11
C ASN A 490 10.74 3.01 -5.88
N SER A 491 9.51 3.04 -6.36
CA SER A 491 8.94 4.19 -7.06
C SER A 491 8.23 5.19 -6.16
N ALA A 492 8.20 4.96 -4.83
CA ALA A 492 7.60 5.91 -3.89
C ALA A 492 8.35 7.24 -3.91
N TYR A 493 7.61 8.32 -3.77
CA TYR A 493 8.12 9.67 -3.82
C TYR A 493 7.92 10.34 -2.47
N LEU A 494 8.94 10.97 -1.91
CA LEU A 494 8.93 11.47 -0.53
C LEU A 494 7.76 12.41 -0.21
N VAL A 495 7.48 13.35 -1.12
CA VAL A 495 6.40 14.35 -0.98
C VAL A 495 5.13 13.99 -1.75
N GLU A 496 4.99 12.73 -2.12
CA GLU A 496 3.95 12.24 -3.02
C GLU A 496 2.53 12.56 -2.54
N PHE A 497 2.24 12.28 -1.29
CA PHE A 497 0.90 12.52 -0.74
C PHE A 497 0.57 14.00 -0.64
N ALA A 498 1.57 14.84 -0.36
CA ALA A 498 1.43 16.27 -0.35
C ALA A 498 1.08 16.84 -1.75
N VAL A 499 1.67 16.26 -2.81
CA VAL A 499 1.34 16.59 -4.21
C VAL A 499 -0.02 16.01 -4.60
N LEU A 500 -0.25 14.72 -4.31
CA LEU A 500 -1.50 14.03 -4.68
C LEU A 500 -2.73 14.62 -3.98
N ARG A 501 -2.58 15.19 -2.78
CA ARG A 501 -3.69 15.80 -2.05
C ARG A 501 -4.47 16.79 -2.90
N SER A 502 -3.79 17.72 -3.56
CA SER A 502 -4.42 18.76 -4.39
C SER A 502 -5.24 18.21 -5.56
N HIS A 503 -4.87 17.03 -6.06
CA HIS A 503 -5.58 16.34 -7.15
C HIS A 503 -6.68 15.42 -6.62
N ALA A 504 -6.32 14.54 -5.67
CA ALA A 504 -7.18 13.44 -5.24
C ALA A 504 -8.37 13.91 -4.39
N GLU A 505 -8.21 14.93 -3.54
CA GLU A 505 -9.25 15.38 -2.61
C GLU A 505 -10.53 15.79 -3.35
N ARG A 506 -10.41 16.56 -4.43
CA ARG A 506 -11.55 16.97 -5.27
C ARG A 506 -12.21 15.80 -5.97
N ILE A 507 -11.42 14.85 -6.44
CA ILE A 507 -11.91 13.68 -7.17
C ILE A 507 -12.65 12.75 -6.19
N LEU A 508 -12.09 12.49 -5.02
CA LEU A 508 -12.69 11.67 -3.97
C LEU A 508 -13.99 12.29 -3.43
N ALA A 509 -14.08 13.61 -3.35
CA ALA A 509 -15.28 14.33 -2.92
C ALA A 509 -16.49 14.12 -3.85
N THR A 510 -16.29 13.65 -5.09
CA THR A 510 -17.38 13.33 -6.02
C THR A 510 -18.05 11.98 -5.73
N VAL A 511 -17.48 11.15 -4.87
CA VAL A 511 -18.05 9.83 -4.52
C VAL A 511 -19.33 10.01 -3.69
N PRO A 512 -20.48 9.45 -4.12
CA PRO A 512 -21.74 9.62 -3.41
C PRO A 512 -21.71 9.01 -2.00
N LYS A 513 -22.26 9.71 -1.00
CA LYS A 513 -22.26 9.25 0.41
C LYS A 513 -23.11 7.99 0.65
N ASN A 514 -24.04 7.68 -0.24
CA ASN A 514 -24.95 6.54 -0.13
C ASN A 514 -24.44 5.26 -0.82
N CYS A 515 -23.23 5.26 -1.39
CA CYS A 515 -22.66 4.07 -1.99
C CYS A 515 -21.58 3.42 -1.07
N PRO A 516 -21.31 2.12 -1.23
CA PRO A 516 -20.31 1.41 -0.41
C PRO A 516 -18.90 1.98 -0.53
N GLU A 517 -18.53 2.49 -1.70
CA GLU A 517 -17.20 3.05 -2.01
C GLU A 517 -16.92 4.32 -1.20
N TYR A 518 -17.96 4.96 -0.66
CA TYR A 518 -17.79 6.17 0.17
C TYR A 518 -16.94 5.94 1.41
N SER A 519 -16.98 4.75 2.01
CA SER A 519 -16.15 4.43 3.19
C SER A 519 -14.65 4.53 2.87
N GLU A 520 -14.24 4.03 1.72
CA GLU A 520 -12.83 4.11 1.27
C GLU A 520 -12.48 5.54 0.84
N ALA A 521 -13.36 6.22 0.10
CA ALA A 521 -13.17 7.62 -0.29
C ALA A 521 -13.03 8.52 0.93
N HIS A 522 -13.88 8.36 1.94
CA HIS A 522 -13.84 9.11 3.20
C HIS A 522 -12.53 8.86 3.96
N LYS A 523 -12.11 7.61 4.07
CA LYS A 523 -10.82 7.23 4.68
C LYS A 523 -9.65 7.92 3.99
N LEU A 524 -9.61 7.89 2.65
CA LEU A 524 -8.53 8.50 1.87
C LEU A 524 -8.51 10.03 2.00
N ILE A 525 -9.68 10.69 2.00
CA ILE A 525 -9.78 12.15 2.24
C ILE A 525 -9.22 12.48 3.62
N LYS A 526 -9.70 11.79 4.66
CA LYS A 526 -9.21 11.98 6.03
C LYS A 526 -7.70 11.77 6.15
N PHE A 527 -7.18 10.75 5.48
CA PHE A 527 -5.74 10.50 5.42
C PHE A 527 -4.97 11.63 4.74
N LEU A 528 -5.46 12.16 3.61
CA LEU A 528 -4.81 13.25 2.89
C LEU A 528 -4.78 14.56 3.68
N HIS A 529 -5.71 14.78 4.61
CA HIS A 529 -5.73 15.96 5.47
C HIS A 529 -4.51 16.09 6.39
N TYR A 530 -3.78 15.00 6.64
CA TYR A 530 -2.53 15.07 7.40
C TYR A 530 -1.35 15.69 6.65
N PHE A 531 -1.44 15.87 5.33
CA PHE A 531 -0.35 16.40 4.51
C PHE A 531 -0.59 17.86 4.16
N ILE A 532 0.42 18.70 4.29
CA ILE A 532 0.40 20.04 3.72
C ILE A 532 0.45 19.94 2.20
N PRO A 533 -0.50 20.55 1.45
CA PRO A 533 -0.50 20.44 -0.01
C PRO A 533 0.71 21.13 -0.64
N VAL A 534 1.36 20.46 -1.56
CA VAL A 534 2.50 20.96 -2.34
C VAL A 534 2.11 21.10 -3.81
N SER A 535 2.52 22.21 -4.43
CA SER A 535 2.25 22.46 -5.85
C SER A 535 3.02 21.46 -6.73
N ASP A 536 2.34 20.92 -7.73
CA ASP A 536 2.92 20.04 -8.75
C ASP A 536 3.78 20.76 -9.80
N LYS A 537 3.76 22.11 -9.83
CA LYS A 537 4.51 22.92 -10.82
C LYS A 537 6.02 22.66 -10.80
N GLN A 538 6.55 22.24 -9.66
CA GLN A 538 7.98 21.97 -9.48
C GLN A 538 8.37 20.52 -9.79
N ILE A 539 7.38 19.64 -10.02
CA ILE A 539 7.65 18.25 -10.42
C ILE A 539 8.20 18.24 -11.86
N PRO A 540 9.41 17.70 -12.09
CA PRO A 540 9.98 17.67 -13.43
C PRO A 540 9.12 16.91 -14.44
N PRO A 541 9.13 17.26 -15.75
CA PRO A 541 8.38 16.53 -16.77
C PRO A 541 8.76 15.05 -16.90
N THR A 542 10.00 14.70 -16.51
CA THR A 542 10.54 13.34 -16.55
C THR A 542 10.24 12.54 -15.28
N SER A 543 9.63 13.16 -14.27
CA SER A 543 9.27 12.49 -13.00
C SER A 543 8.32 11.34 -13.21
N LEU A 544 8.49 10.27 -12.39
CA LEU A 544 7.51 9.19 -12.31
C LEU A 544 6.12 9.70 -11.89
N MET A 545 6.05 10.78 -11.13
CA MET A 545 4.80 11.39 -10.69
C MET A 545 3.97 11.97 -11.84
N ARG A 546 4.60 12.51 -12.90
CA ARG A 546 3.90 13.10 -14.04
C ARG A 546 2.94 12.14 -14.74
N TYR A 547 3.23 10.85 -14.72
CA TYR A 547 2.33 9.86 -15.29
C TYR A 547 0.95 9.84 -14.61
N PHE A 548 0.87 10.23 -13.35
CA PHE A 548 -0.36 10.23 -12.55
C PHE A 548 -1.05 11.59 -12.53
N ILE A 549 -0.29 12.67 -12.39
CA ILE A 549 -0.83 14.02 -12.19
C ILE A 549 -1.03 14.80 -13.49
N GLY A 550 -0.41 14.38 -14.59
CA GLY A 550 -0.46 15.04 -15.89
C GLY A 550 0.75 15.89 -16.21
#